data_227ce05e61715e2eab1d2491d088cee9
#
_entry.id   227ce05e61715e2eab1d2491d088cee9
#
_cell.length_a   1.000
_cell.length_b   1.000
_cell.length_c   1.000
_cell.angle_alpha   90.00
_cell.angle_beta   90.00
_cell.angle_gamma   90.00
#
_symmetry.space_group_name_H-M   'P 1'
#
loop_
_entity.id
_entity.type
_entity.pdbx_description
1 polymer ?
#
loop_
_entity_poly.entity_id
_entity_poly.type
_entity_poly.pdbx_seq_one_letter_code
_entity_poly.pdbx_strand_id
1 'polypeptide(L)'
;MKIKGFQDTIEWYNQNAEQYAQAASQNASLEEIDHFAKQLSPGSKVLDAGCGSGRDTDLLSKKGLNTIGLDYSSGLIKVAHKTFPDIEFVEGNMLSMPFSDSEFNGVWSHASLLHLETVDEVKKALQEFNRVMKQSAVLHVLVKAQTGKDKTSVVTDSLSKHDRFFQYFTKPELENLLKESRFNLISIEQYRETDRNPKGRPEVEWILALARKV
;
A
#
# COMPACT_ATOMS: atom_id res chain seq x y z
N MET A 1 16.37 11.36 -17.71
CA MET A 1 16.98 11.43 -16.34
C MET A 1 16.85 10.05 -15.74
N LYS A 2 17.92 9.40 -15.26
CA LYS A 2 17.78 8.08 -14.60
C LYS A 2 17.18 8.32 -13.22
N ILE A 3 16.02 7.73 -12.93
CA ILE A 3 15.45 7.69 -11.59
C ILE A 3 16.47 7.06 -10.65
N LYS A 4 16.76 7.73 -9.55
CA LYS A 4 17.76 7.32 -8.57
C LYS A 4 17.13 6.85 -7.25
N GLY A 5 15.78 7.03 -7.06
CA GLY A 5 15.14 6.64 -5.82
C GLY A 5 13.70 7.12 -5.66
N PHE A 6 13.25 7.15 -4.41
CA PHE A 6 11.89 7.50 -3.99
C PHE A 6 11.45 8.90 -4.45
N GLN A 7 12.31 9.92 -4.31
CA GLN A 7 11.96 11.30 -4.64
C GLN A 7 11.62 11.48 -6.13
N ASP A 8 12.39 10.87 -7.03
CA ASP A 8 12.10 10.92 -8.46
C ASP A 8 10.78 10.20 -8.78
N THR A 9 10.49 9.11 -8.08
CA THR A 9 9.21 8.38 -8.20
C THR A 9 8.04 9.27 -7.77
N ILE A 10 8.15 9.98 -6.65
CA ILE A 10 7.11 10.91 -6.15
C ILE A 10 6.93 12.09 -7.10
N GLU A 11 8.01 12.67 -7.59
CA GLU A 11 7.93 13.78 -8.56
C GLU A 11 7.18 13.35 -9.82
N TRP A 12 7.46 12.13 -10.31
CA TRP A 12 6.72 11.58 -11.41
C TRP A 12 5.22 11.43 -11.11
N TYR A 13 4.85 10.88 -9.94
CA TYR A 13 3.45 10.78 -9.53
C TYR A 13 2.77 12.16 -9.45
N ASN A 14 3.47 13.17 -8.94
CA ASN A 14 2.94 14.53 -8.86
C ASN A 14 2.63 15.12 -10.25
N GLN A 15 3.51 14.88 -11.22
CA GLN A 15 3.37 15.42 -12.58
C GLN A 15 2.35 14.64 -13.44
N ASN A 16 2.11 13.36 -13.14
CA ASN A 16 1.31 12.46 -13.98
C ASN A 16 0.12 11.85 -13.24
N ALA A 17 -0.35 12.50 -12.18
CA ALA A 17 -1.35 11.96 -11.27
C ALA A 17 -2.67 11.55 -11.95
N GLU A 18 -3.22 12.37 -12.86
CA GLU A 18 -4.46 12.06 -13.57
C GLU A 18 -4.30 10.85 -14.52
N GLN A 19 -3.19 10.79 -15.25
CA GLN A 19 -2.90 9.66 -16.16
C GLN A 19 -2.73 8.36 -15.36
N TYR A 20 -2.00 8.43 -14.24
CA TYR A 20 -1.82 7.28 -13.35
C TYR A 20 -3.15 6.81 -12.74
N ALA A 21 -3.97 7.74 -12.26
CA ALA A 21 -5.29 7.43 -11.69
C ALA A 21 -6.20 6.69 -12.68
N GLN A 22 -6.23 7.15 -13.94
CA GLN A 22 -6.99 6.49 -15.01
C GLN A 22 -6.50 5.06 -15.26
N ALA A 23 -5.19 4.85 -15.33
CA ALA A 23 -4.62 3.53 -15.52
C ALA A 23 -4.84 2.59 -14.32
N ALA A 24 -4.69 3.12 -13.09
CA ALA A 24 -4.84 2.35 -11.86
C ALA A 24 -6.29 1.95 -11.57
N SER A 25 -7.29 2.70 -12.05
CA SER A 25 -8.71 2.45 -11.80
C SER A 25 -9.20 1.07 -12.25
N GLN A 26 -8.54 0.45 -13.22
CA GLN A 26 -8.92 -0.84 -13.80
C GLN A 26 -8.37 -2.07 -13.07
N ASN A 27 -7.49 -1.88 -12.07
CA ASN A 27 -6.74 -2.97 -11.43
C ASN A 27 -7.09 -3.13 -9.93
N ALA A 28 -8.37 -3.10 -9.58
CA ALA A 28 -8.81 -3.24 -8.19
C ALA A 28 -8.75 -4.70 -7.71
N SER A 29 -8.19 -4.92 -6.52
CA SER A 29 -8.13 -6.23 -5.86
C SER A 29 -9.37 -6.47 -4.99
N LEU A 30 -10.55 -6.67 -5.62
CA LEU A 30 -11.84 -6.75 -4.93
C LEU A 30 -11.89 -7.89 -3.89
N GLU A 31 -11.30 -9.04 -4.19
CA GLU A 31 -11.25 -10.19 -3.28
C GLU A 31 -10.44 -9.87 -2.01
N GLU A 32 -9.33 -9.15 -2.15
CA GLU A 32 -8.48 -8.77 -1.02
C GLU A 32 -9.16 -7.72 -0.14
N ILE A 33 -9.87 -6.76 -0.76
CA ILE A 33 -10.70 -5.77 -0.06
C ILE A 33 -11.81 -6.49 0.73
N ASP A 34 -12.50 -7.45 0.12
CA ASP A 34 -13.55 -8.23 0.79
C ASP A 34 -12.97 -9.04 1.96
N HIS A 35 -11.81 -9.67 1.76
CA HIS A 35 -11.15 -10.45 2.80
C HIS A 35 -10.75 -9.57 3.99
N PHE A 36 -10.15 -8.41 3.72
CA PHE A 36 -9.77 -7.46 4.77
C PHE A 36 -10.99 -6.88 5.49
N ALA A 37 -12.01 -6.45 4.76
CA ALA A 37 -13.22 -5.87 5.35
C ALA A 37 -13.96 -6.86 6.27
N LYS A 38 -13.97 -8.17 5.95
CA LYS A 38 -14.54 -9.21 6.81
C LYS A 38 -13.85 -9.37 8.17
N GLN A 39 -12.63 -8.86 8.33
CA GLN A 39 -11.92 -8.86 9.62
C GLN A 39 -12.33 -7.70 10.53
N LEU A 40 -13.16 -6.79 10.06
CA LEU A 40 -13.52 -5.54 10.70
C LEU A 40 -15.03 -5.44 10.92
N SER A 41 -15.44 -4.73 11.96
CA SER A 41 -16.86 -4.40 12.16
C SER A 41 -17.28 -3.24 11.24
N PRO A 42 -18.55 -3.17 10.82
CA PRO A 42 -19.05 -2.00 10.09
C PRO A 42 -18.77 -0.70 10.86
N GLY A 43 -18.39 0.35 10.12
CA GLY A 43 -18.01 1.65 10.68
C GLY A 43 -16.60 1.70 11.28
N SER A 44 -15.82 0.61 11.23
CA SER A 44 -14.43 0.62 11.67
C SER A 44 -13.62 1.67 10.93
N LYS A 45 -12.79 2.43 11.67
CA LYS A 45 -11.89 3.44 11.09
C LYS A 45 -10.67 2.76 10.49
N VAL A 46 -10.42 3.01 9.21
CA VAL A 46 -9.34 2.38 8.42
C VAL A 46 -8.48 3.43 7.75
N LEU A 47 -7.17 3.25 7.83
CA LEU A 47 -6.18 4.02 7.10
C LEU A 47 -5.76 3.26 5.84
N ASP A 48 -5.87 3.89 4.68
CA ASP A 48 -5.23 3.45 3.43
C ASP A 48 -3.88 4.17 3.30
N ALA A 49 -2.80 3.45 3.61
CA ALA A 49 -1.45 4.00 3.69
C ALA A 49 -0.70 3.81 2.35
N GLY A 50 -0.53 4.91 1.62
CA GLY A 50 -0.12 4.95 0.23
C GLY A 50 -1.32 4.79 -0.70
N CYS A 51 -2.38 5.58 -0.45
CA CYS A 51 -3.67 5.47 -1.10
C CYS A 51 -3.67 5.87 -2.58
N GLY A 52 -2.61 6.53 -3.05
CA GLY A 52 -2.53 7.05 -4.40
C GLY A 52 -3.70 7.98 -4.73
N SER A 53 -4.42 7.69 -5.80
CA SER A 53 -5.60 8.44 -6.25
C SER A 53 -6.91 8.05 -5.55
N GLY A 54 -6.86 7.26 -4.45
CA GLY A 54 -8.02 6.96 -3.59
C GLY A 54 -8.90 5.79 -4.03
N ARG A 55 -8.50 4.98 -5.02
CA ARG A 55 -9.30 3.85 -5.54
C ARG A 55 -9.66 2.84 -4.44
N ASP A 56 -8.67 2.36 -3.71
CA ASP A 56 -8.88 1.34 -2.67
C ASP A 56 -9.57 1.95 -1.44
N THR A 57 -9.26 3.22 -1.13
CA THR A 57 -9.93 3.98 -0.07
C THR A 57 -11.44 4.04 -0.31
N ASP A 58 -11.90 4.35 -1.54
CA ASP A 58 -13.30 4.38 -1.95
C ASP A 58 -13.93 2.97 -1.87
N LEU A 59 -13.23 1.94 -2.36
CA LEU A 59 -13.73 0.57 -2.31
C LEU A 59 -13.89 0.06 -0.87
N LEU A 60 -12.98 0.38 0.03
CA LEU A 60 -13.08 0.08 1.46
C LEU A 60 -14.26 0.86 2.10
N SER A 61 -14.46 2.13 1.74
CA SER A 61 -15.61 2.93 2.18
C SER A 61 -16.93 2.29 1.75
N LYS A 62 -17.03 1.81 0.51
CA LYS A 62 -18.19 1.09 -0.01
C LYS A 62 -18.49 -0.24 0.70
N LYS A 63 -17.51 -0.80 1.44
CA LYS A 63 -17.74 -1.94 2.36
C LYS A 63 -18.27 -1.53 3.73
N GLY A 64 -18.62 -0.25 3.91
CA GLY A 64 -19.15 0.28 5.17
C GLY A 64 -18.09 0.61 6.21
N LEU A 65 -16.84 0.81 5.79
CA LEU A 65 -15.75 1.24 6.66
C LEU A 65 -15.62 2.77 6.61
N ASN A 66 -15.15 3.38 7.72
CA ASN A 66 -14.81 4.79 7.77
C ASN A 66 -13.33 4.95 7.37
N THR A 67 -13.07 5.35 6.12
CA THR A 67 -11.75 5.32 5.51
C THR A 67 -11.11 6.70 5.42
N ILE A 68 -9.80 6.74 5.67
CA ILE A 68 -8.93 7.90 5.41
C ILE A 68 -7.79 7.42 4.51
N GLY A 69 -7.50 8.17 3.45
CA GLY A 69 -6.35 7.91 2.58
C GLY A 69 -5.15 8.78 2.97
N LEU A 70 -3.95 8.20 3.01
CA LEU A 70 -2.68 8.92 3.17
C LEU A 70 -1.77 8.61 1.98
N ASP A 71 -1.24 9.66 1.34
CA ASP A 71 -0.20 9.50 0.32
C ASP A 71 0.81 10.64 0.38
N TYR A 72 2.04 10.35 -0.03
CA TYR A 72 3.11 11.36 -0.07
C TYR A 72 3.03 12.27 -1.31
N SER A 73 2.35 11.83 -2.36
CA SER A 73 2.17 12.58 -3.61
C SER A 73 1.03 13.58 -3.50
N SER A 74 1.36 14.88 -3.43
CA SER A 74 0.36 15.95 -3.45
C SER A 74 -0.49 15.93 -4.73
N GLY A 75 0.08 15.48 -5.85
CA GLY A 75 -0.63 15.34 -7.11
C GLY A 75 -1.72 14.27 -7.05
N LEU A 76 -1.40 13.08 -6.51
CA LEU A 76 -2.37 12.00 -6.34
C LEU A 76 -3.45 12.36 -5.32
N ILE A 77 -3.10 13.01 -4.21
CA ILE A 77 -4.07 13.50 -3.21
C ILE A 77 -5.06 14.50 -3.83
N LYS A 78 -4.60 15.42 -4.70
CA LYS A 78 -5.50 16.34 -5.42
C LYS A 78 -6.49 15.58 -6.32
N VAL A 79 -6.03 14.54 -7.01
CA VAL A 79 -6.90 13.69 -7.84
C VAL A 79 -7.89 12.92 -6.96
N ALA A 80 -7.45 12.37 -5.84
CA ALA A 80 -8.29 11.65 -4.89
C ALA A 80 -9.43 12.54 -4.36
N HIS A 81 -9.14 13.73 -3.87
CA HIS A 81 -10.15 14.71 -3.42
C HIS A 81 -11.15 15.09 -4.52
N LYS A 82 -10.66 15.28 -5.75
CA LYS A 82 -11.53 15.62 -6.90
C LYS A 82 -12.48 14.47 -7.25
N THR A 83 -11.98 13.22 -7.15
CA THR A 83 -12.72 12.03 -7.58
C THR A 83 -13.68 11.53 -6.50
N PHE A 84 -13.30 11.64 -5.23
CA PHE A 84 -14.01 11.12 -4.07
C PHE A 84 -14.18 12.21 -2.99
N PRO A 85 -15.00 13.25 -3.25
CA PRO A 85 -15.08 14.45 -2.40
C PRO A 85 -15.61 14.19 -0.98
N ASP A 86 -16.30 13.08 -0.77
CA ASP A 86 -16.86 12.68 0.54
C ASP A 86 -15.89 11.86 1.41
N ILE A 87 -14.69 11.56 0.90
CA ILE A 87 -13.66 10.81 1.61
C ILE A 87 -12.53 11.75 2.03
N GLU A 88 -12.01 11.54 3.24
CA GLU A 88 -10.86 12.27 3.74
C GLU A 88 -9.57 11.72 3.14
N PHE A 89 -8.74 12.62 2.58
CA PHE A 89 -7.41 12.31 2.09
C PHE A 89 -6.40 13.28 2.70
N VAL A 90 -5.24 12.76 3.10
CA VAL A 90 -4.18 13.52 3.77
C VAL A 90 -2.88 13.36 3.00
N GLU A 91 -2.27 14.48 2.61
CA GLU A 91 -0.87 14.47 2.14
C GLU A 91 0.04 14.23 3.34
N GLY A 92 0.85 13.16 3.31
CA GLY A 92 1.72 12.84 4.43
C GLY A 92 2.67 11.68 4.18
N ASN A 93 3.66 11.56 5.05
CA ASN A 93 4.69 10.54 4.98
C ASN A 93 4.36 9.38 5.91
N MET A 94 4.32 8.15 5.37
CA MET A 94 4.07 6.94 6.17
C MET A 94 5.19 6.64 7.19
N LEU A 95 6.35 7.31 7.07
CA LEU A 95 7.44 7.22 8.05
C LEU A 95 7.24 8.13 9.27
N SER A 96 6.25 9.05 9.23
CA SER A 96 5.89 9.96 10.31
C SER A 96 4.48 10.48 10.05
N MET A 97 3.49 9.68 10.42
CA MET A 97 2.10 9.95 10.06
C MET A 97 1.44 10.99 10.99
N PRO A 98 0.62 11.92 10.45
CA PRO A 98 -0.03 12.97 11.25
C PRO A 98 -1.29 12.47 11.97
N PHE A 99 -1.26 11.26 12.51
CA PHE A 99 -2.37 10.64 13.22
C PHE A 99 -2.00 10.30 14.67
N SER A 100 -2.99 10.23 15.52
CA SER A 100 -2.84 9.88 16.93
C SER A 100 -2.50 8.40 17.12
N ASP A 101 -1.90 8.08 18.26
CA ASP A 101 -1.71 6.68 18.66
C ASP A 101 -3.06 5.98 18.82
N SER A 102 -3.12 4.72 18.41
CA SER A 102 -4.31 3.87 18.58
C SER A 102 -5.60 4.47 17.97
N GLU A 103 -5.50 5.08 16.83
CA GLU A 103 -6.63 5.73 16.15
C GLU A 103 -7.42 4.77 15.25
N PHE A 104 -6.75 3.84 14.55
CA PHE A 104 -7.34 3.01 13.49
C PHE A 104 -7.63 1.58 13.94
N ASN A 105 -8.75 1.03 13.44
CA ASN A 105 -9.12 -0.38 13.59
C ASN A 105 -8.44 -1.27 12.54
N GLY A 106 -7.95 -0.69 11.46
CA GLY A 106 -7.19 -1.37 10.42
C GLY A 106 -6.30 -0.44 9.63
N VAL A 107 -5.24 -0.99 9.05
CA VAL A 107 -4.37 -0.32 8.07
C VAL A 107 -4.33 -1.18 6.83
N TRP A 108 -4.57 -0.55 5.68
CA TRP A 108 -4.44 -1.10 4.35
C TRP A 108 -3.19 -0.49 3.70
N SER A 109 -2.21 -1.31 3.37
CA SER A 109 -0.98 -0.91 2.66
C SER A 109 -0.80 -1.80 1.44
N HIS A 110 -1.34 -1.34 0.31
CA HIS A 110 -1.42 -2.12 -0.91
C HIS A 110 -0.45 -1.58 -1.97
N ALA A 111 0.63 -2.32 -2.22
CA ALA A 111 1.66 -1.97 -3.18
C ALA A 111 2.29 -0.57 -2.95
N SER A 112 2.47 -0.18 -1.67
CA SER A 112 3.03 1.11 -1.26
C SER A 112 4.39 0.99 -0.57
N LEU A 113 4.57 0.06 0.40
CA LEU A 113 5.85 -0.15 1.11
C LEU A 113 7.02 -0.48 0.18
N LEU A 114 6.73 -1.08 -0.96
CA LEU A 114 7.72 -1.46 -1.98
C LEU A 114 8.42 -0.27 -2.67
N HIS A 115 7.96 0.96 -2.43
CA HIS A 115 8.60 2.18 -2.92
C HIS A 115 9.59 2.80 -1.92
N LEU A 116 9.63 2.32 -0.68
CA LEU A 116 10.63 2.74 0.29
C LEU A 116 12.02 2.20 -0.12
N GLU A 117 13.07 3.01 0.11
CA GLU A 117 14.40 2.72 -0.45
C GLU A 117 15.18 1.69 0.37
N THR A 118 14.90 1.61 1.66
CA THR A 118 15.65 0.76 2.57
C THR A 118 14.74 -0.09 3.45
N VAL A 119 15.28 -1.22 3.92
CA VAL A 119 14.58 -2.10 4.89
C VAL A 119 14.31 -1.36 6.21
N ASP A 120 15.19 -0.45 6.62
CA ASP A 120 15.00 0.36 7.83
C ASP A 120 13.81 1.32 7.68
N GLU A 121 13.59 1.90 6.50
CA GLU A 121 12.39 2.69 6.22
C GLU A 121 11.13 1.84 6.25
N VAL A 122 11.15 0.63 5.67
CA VAL A 122 10.02 -0.31 5.76
C VAL A 122 9.71 -0.65 7.22
N LYS A 123 10.73 -0.92 8.03
CA LYS A 123 10.58 -1.17 9.46
C LYS A 123 9.99 0.04 10.18
N LYS A 124 10.45 1.24 9.87
CA LYS A 124 9.92 2.49 10.43
C LYS A 124 8.45 2.71 10.05
N ALA A 125 8.07 2.47 8.78
CA ALA A 125 6.67 2.54 8.35
C ALA A 125 5.79 1.53 9.11
N LEU A 126 6.24 0.28 9.26
CA LEU A 126 5.53 -0.74 10.04
C LEU A 126 5.39 -0.36 11.53
N GLN A 127 6.40 0.29 12.12
CA GLN A 127 6.32 0.83 13.48
C GLN A 127 5.30 1.97 13.59
N GLU A 128 5.23 2.86 12.59
CA GLU A 128 4.21 3.90 12.52
C GLU A 128 2.80 3.30 12.31
N PHE A 129 2.65 2.27 11.46
CA PHE A 129 1.39 1.54 11.35
C PHE A 129 0.98 0.97 12.72
N ASN A 130 1.93 0.32 13.42
CA ASN A 130 1.64 -0.18 14.77
C ASN A 130 1.24 0.94 15.73
N ARG A 131 1.92 2.09 15.72
CA ARG A 131 1.60 3.23 16.59
C ARG A 131 0.17 3.71 16.41
N VAL A 132 -0.25 3.95 15.15
CA VAL A 132 -1.58 4.52 14.86
C VAL A 132 -2.71 3.48 14.96
N MET A 133 -2.41 2.20 14.97
CA MET A 133 -3.40 1.12 15.10
C MET A 133 -3.80 0.89 16.56
N LYS A 134 -5.08 0.61 16.76
CA LYS A 134 -5.61 0.11 18.04
C LYS A 134 -5.08 -1.29 18.36
N GLN A 135 -5.16 -1.69 19.62
CA GLN A 135 -4.89 -3.07 20.03
C GLN A 135 -5.77 -4.05 19.22
N SER A 136 -5.20 -5.14 18.78
CA SER A 136 -5.87 -6.17 17.95
C SER A 136 -6.37 -5.69 16.56
N ALA A 137 -6.01 -4.48 16.13
CA ALA A 137 -6.32 -3.99 14.79
C ALA A 137 -5.64 -4.82 13.70
N VAL A 138 -6.21 -4.81 12.50
CA VAL A 138 -5.78 -5.65 11.37
C VAL A 138 -4.94 -4.85 10.37
N LEU A 139 -3.81 -5.41 9.97
CA LEU A 139 -2.92 -4.88 8.94
C LEU A 139 -2.97 -5.75 7.70
N HIS A 140 -3.21 -5.12 6.55
CA HIS A 140 -3.01 -5.69 5.22
C HIS A 140 -1.74 -5.11 4.59
N VAL A 141 -0.88 -5.96 4.07
CA VAL A 141 0.34 -5.58 3.34
C VAL A 141 0.43 -6.36 2.05
N LEU A 142 0.54 -5.65 0.93
CA LEU A 142 0.90 -6.24 -0.36
C LEU A 142 2.22 -5.65 -0.85
N VAL A 143 3.20 -6.50 -1.15
CA VAL A 143 4.51 -6.12 -1.70
C VAL A 143 4.91 -7.04 -2.84
N LYS A 144 5.85 -6.60 -3.68
CA LYS A 144 6.40 -7.45 -4.74
C LYS A 144 7.36 -8.49 -4.17
N ALA A 145 7.19 -9.73 -4.63
CA ALA A 145 8.10 -10.81 -4.31
C ALA A 145 9.44 -10.66 -5.05
N GLN A 146 10.52 -11.05 -4.40
CA GLN A 146 11.82 -11.21 -5.01
C GLN A 146 11.85 -12.50 -5.82
N THR A 147 11.85 -12.38 -7.14
CA THR A 147 11.94 -13.53 -8.07
C THR A 147 13.33 -13.73 -8.65
N GLY A 148 14.21 -12.74 -8.50
CA GLY A 148 15.60 -12.74 -8.97
C GLY A 148 16.61 -12.56 -7.84
N LYS A 149 17.86 -12.21 -8.21
CA LYS A 149 18.95 -11.99 -7.25
C LYS A 149 18.90 -10.57 -6.64
N ASP A 150 18.31 -9.62 -7.36
CA ASP A 150 18.32 -8.22 -6.98
C ASP A 150 17.19 -7.93 -5.97
N LYS A 151 17.53 -7.21 -4.91
CA LYS A 151 16.57 -6.77 -3.88
C LYS A 151 15.85 -5.48 -4.27
N THR A 152 16.40 -4.73 -5.19
CA THR A 152 15.82 -3.49 -5.68
C THR A 152 15.95 -3.41 -7.19
N SER A 153 15.04 -2.73 -7.83
CA SER A 153 15.20 -2.36 -9.23
C SER A 153 14.54 -1.03 -9.54
N VAL A 154 14.98 -0.45 -10.64
CA VAL A 154 14.28 0.65 -11.29
C VAL A 154 13.67 0.07 -12.57
N VAL A 155 12.36 -0.01 -12.61
CA VAL A 155 11.63 -0.64 -13.71
C VAL A 155 10.87 0.43 -14.47
N THR A 156 11.04 0.43 -15.80
CA THR A 156 10.18 1.21 -16.68
C THR A 156 8.78 0.59 -16.69
N ASP A 157 7.84 1.29 -16.07
CA ASP A 157 6.46 0.82 -16.00
C ASP A 157 5.82 0.84 -17.39
N SER A 158 5.18 -0.26 -17.77
CA SER A 158 4.49 -0.41 -19.04
C SER A 158 3.30 0.55 -19.23
N LEU A 159 2.68 0.99 -18.14
CA LEU A 159 1.54 1.92 -18.14
C LEU A 159 1.99 3.37 -18.26
N SER A 160 3.05 3.74 -17.54
CA SER A 160 3.52 5.12 -17.46
C SER A 160 4.68 5.44 -18.38
N LYS A 161 5.37 4.42 -18.93
CA LYS A 161 6.65 4.52 -19.69
C LYS A 161 7.76 5.25 -18.93
N HIS A 162 7.63 5.34 -17.59
CA HIS A 162 8.62 5.95 -16.70
C HIS A 162 9.17 4.93 -15.71
N ASP A 163 10.40 5.19 -15.32
CA ASP A 163 11.12 4.37 -14.35
C ASP A 163 10.54 4.60 -12.95
N ARG A 164 10.26 3.53 -12.21
CA ARG A 164 9.88 3.57 -10.79
C ARG A 164 10.81 2.68 -9.99
N PHE A 165 11.19 3.15 -8.81
CA PHE A 165 11.95 2.35 -7.85
C PHE A 165 11.05 1.32 -7.19
N PHE A 166 11.55 0.08 -7.08
CA PHE A 166 10.90 -1.01 -6.35
C PHE A 166 11.89 -1.73 -5.46
N GLN A 167 11.48 -1.99 -4.23
CA GLN A 167 12.09 -2.94 -3.33
C GLN A 167 11.31 -4.26 -3.39
N TYR A 168 12.03 -5.38 -3.42
CA TYR A 168 11.48 -6.73 -3.46
C TYR A 168 11.70 -7.43 -2.13
N PHE A 169 10.78 -8.32 -1.79
CA PHE A 169 10.75 -9.01 -0.50
C PHE A 169 10.70 -10.52 -0.71
N THR A 170 11.27 -11.27 0.22
CA THR A 170 10.97 -12.68 0.40
C THR A 170 9.93 -12.84 1.51
N LYS A 171 9.16 -13.94 1.51
CA LYS A 171 8.20 -14.22 2.59
C LYS A 171 8.87 -14.19 3.97
N PRO A 172 10.01 -14.88 4.21
CA PRO A 172 10.68 -14.84 5.52
C PRO A 172 11.11 -13.44 5.96
N GLU A 173 11.56 -12.59 5.02
CA GLU A 173 11.91 -11.19 5.34
C GLU A 173 10.69 -10.40 5.79
N LEU A 174 9.56 -10.49 5.07
CA LEU A 174 8.34 -9.79 5.44
C LEU A 174 7.78 -10.30 6.78
N GLU A 175 7.79 -11.63 7.01
CA GLU A 175 7.40 -12.22 8.31
C GLU A 175 8.23 -11.67 9.46
N ASN A 176 9.56 -11.61 9.30
CA ASN A 176 10.45 -11.07 10.33
C ASN A 176 10.19 -9.59 10.59
N LEU A 177 10.03 -8.78 9.55
CA LEU A 177 9.73 -7.35 9.68
C LEU A 177 8.41 -7.11 10.41
N LEU A 178 7.36 -7.87 10.10
CA LEU A 178 6.08 -7.81 10.79
C LEU A 178 6.23 -8.18 12.27
N LYS A 179 6.93 -9.29 12.57
CA LYS A 179 7.17 -9.74 13.95
C LYS A 179 7.97 -8.71 14.76
N GLU A 180 9.05 -8.18 14.21
CA GLU A 180 9.86 -7.14 14.87
C GLU A 180 9.08 -5.86 15.10
N SER A 181 8.07 -5.57 14.27
CA SER A 181 7.18 -4.43 14.40
C SER A 181 5.92 -4.73 15.24
N ARG A 182 5.92 -5.83 16.01
CA ARG A 182 4.84 -6.24 16.92
C ARG A 182 3.51 -6.55 16.22
N PHE A 183 3.60 -7.30 15.13
CA PHE A 183 2.44 -7.90 14.47
C PHE A 183 2.50 -9.42 14.54
N ASN A 184 1.37 -10.04 14.86
CA ASN A 184 1.16 -11.47 14.71
C ASN A 184 0.55 -11.75 13.33
N LEU A 185 1.19 -12.62 12.58
CA LEU A 185 0.74 -13.02 11.26
C LEU A 185 -0.55 -13.85 11.37
N ILE A 186 -1.57 -13.47 10.59
CA ILE A 186 -2.80 -14.25 10.39
C ILE A 186 -2.62 -15.17 9.18
N SER A 187 -2.14 -14.61 8.06
CA SER A 187 -1.84 -15.34 6.85
C SER A 187 -0.74 -14.65 6.04
N ILE A 188 0.02 -15.43 5.28
CA ILE A 188 0.95 -14.92 4.28
C ILE A 188 0.97 -15.86 3.09
N GLU A 189 0.77 -15.32 1.92
CA GLU A 189 0.80 -16.07 0.66
C GLU A 189 1.66 -15.37 -0.37
N GLN A 190 2.13 -16.13 -1.34
CA GLN A 190 2.83 -15.63 -2.52
C GLN A 190 2.13 -16.19 -3.75
N TYR A 191 1.82 -15.33 -4.71
CA TYR A 191 1.09 -15.69 -5.91
C TYR A 191 1.61 -14.89 -7.11
N ARG A 192 1.40 -15.40 -8.32
CA ARG A 192 1.66 -14.67 -9.55
C ARG A 192 0.52 -13.70 -9.83
N GLU A 193 0.84 -12.56 -10.40
CA GLU A 193 -0.20 -11.57 -10.78
C GLU A 193 -1.28 -12.19 -11.67
N THR A 194 -0.89 -13.10 -12.57
CA THR A 194 -1.82 -13.81 -13.46
C THR A 194 -2.76 -14.78 -12.77
N ASP A 195 -2.45 -15.23 -11.54
CA ASP A 195 -3.32 -16.15 -10.79
C ASP A 195 -4.64 -15.46 -10.35
N ARG A 196 -4.60 -14.13 -10.19
CA ARG A 196 -5.74 -13.30 -9.76
C ARG A 196 -6.22 -12.32 -10.84
N ASN A 197 -5.34 -11.95 -11.77
CA ASN A 197 -5.65 -11.10 -12.90
C ASN A 197 -5.16 -11.75 -14.19
N PRO A 198 -6.02 -12.41 -14.99
CA PRO A 198 -5.61 -13.08 -16.24
C PRO A 198 -4.92 -12.15 -17.25
N LYS A 199 -5.11 -10.83 -17.14
CA LYS A 199 -4.42 -9.81 -17.96
C LYS A 199 -3.17 -9.25 -17.28
N GLY A 200 -2.80 -9.80 -16.11
CA GLY A 200 -1.62 -9.41 -15.35
C GLY A 200 -0.32 -9.85 -16.01
N ARG A 201 0.76 -9.49 -15.38
CA ARG A 201 2.13 -9.78 -15.83
C ARG A 201 2.59 -11.12 -15.26
N PRO A 202 2.89 -12.13 -16.10
CA PRO A 202 3.24 -13.47 -15.61
C PRO A 202 4.58 -13.52 -14.86
N GLU A 203 5.46 -12.53 -15.09
CA GLU A 203 6.76 -12.41 -14.41
C GLU A 203 6.67 -11.72 -13.04
N VAL A 204 5.52 -11.14 -12.70
CA VAL A 204 5.34 -10.43 -11.43
C VAL A 204 4.70 -11.36 -10.41
N GLU A 205 5.37 -11.50 -9.27
CA GLU A 205 4.85 -12.20 -8.09
C GLU A 205 4.64 -11.20 -6.94
N TRP A 206 3.61 -11.48 -6.17
CA TRP A 206 3.21 -10.67 -5.02
C TRP A 206 3.28 -11.49 -3.73
N ILE A 207 3.59 -10.83 -2.63
CA ILE A 207 3.42 -11.37 -1.27
C ILE A 207 2.33 -10.55 -0.60
N LEU A 208 1.27 -11.25 -0.20
CA LEU A 208 0.17 -10.72 0.57
C LEU A 208 0.28 -11.21 2.01
N ALA A 209 0.33 -10.30 2.95
CA ALA A 209 0.28 -10.61 4.38
C ALA A 209 -0.92 -9.94 5.03
N LEU A 210 -1.62 -10.71 5.86
CA LEU A 210 -2.62 -10.22 6.80
C LEU A 210 -2.09 -10.47 8.21
N ALA A 211 -2.07 -9.45 9.05
CA ALA A 211 -1.49 -9.51 10.38
C ALA A 211 -2.35 -8.74 11.39
N ARG A 212 -2.11 -8.97 12.69
CA ARG A 212 -2.81 -8.32 13.80
C ARG A 212 -1.83 -7.70 14.76
N LYS A 213 -2.10 -6.45 15.18
CA LYS A 213 -1.32 -5.78 16.21
C LYS A 213 -1.43 -6.50 17.55
N VAL A 214 -0.29 -6.72 18.23
CA VAL A 214 -0.15 -7.32 19.55
C VAL A 214 0.40 -6.33 20.56
#